data_34ba71d220db2b5029f3aa80ec6a7d43
#
_entry.id   34ba71d220db2b5029f3aa80ec6a7d43
#
_cell.length_a   1.000
_cell.length_b   1.000
_cell.length_c   1.000
_cell.angle_alpha   90.00
_cell.angle_beta   90.00
_cell.angle_gamma   90.00
#
_symmetry.space_group_name_H-M   'P 1'
#
loop_
_entity.id
_entity.type
_entity.pdbx_description
1 polymer ?
#
loop_
_entity_poly.entity_id
_entity_poly.type
_entity_poly.pdbx_seq_one_letter_code
_entity_poly.pdbx_strand_id
1 'polypeptide(L)'
;MTSSDLLLSSYDYDLPSSHIAQLPASPAHNAKLLIATPDPSHKSYSFYHTTFFDLPNHLSQEYLLFFNETKVFKARIPLQNVKIIRASGKELILEQGEVFVYQLLSENTFECLVSDSKNFKPSSKVQISDTIFLESQEFTENGIKFQIHWDKLLSFLEKYAQMPLPPYIKYEKEKEQWYQTFFAQEIGSAAAPTASLHFTQELIEKLKEKEVWMQFLCLHVGLWTFKPVSEEIISNQKLHFEPLILSTHIRKTLAEAKQQGKIFLPIGTTMIRFLESLPYIWRFLKSKNLTPSLDPETEKWR
;
A
#
# COMPACT_ATOMS: atom_id res chain seq x y z
N MET A 1 -17.60 -23.08 -0.53
CA MET A 1 -16.40 -23.19 0.33
C MET A 1 -16.63 -24.33 1.29
N THR A 2 -15.69 -25.26 1.39
CA THR A 2 -15.71 -26.29 2.42
C THR A 2 -15.27 -25.66 3.76
N SER A 3 -15.55 -26.28 4.91
CA SER A 3 -15.11 -25.76 6.20
C SER A 3 -13.58 -25.63 6.29
N SER A 4 -12.83 -26.45 5.57
CA SER A 4 -11.37 -26.39 5.46
C SER A 4 -10.86 -25.16 4.71
N ASP A 5 -11.62 -24.65 3.73
CA ASP A 5 -11.21 -23.43 2.97
C ASP A 5 -11.20 -22.17 3.84
N LEU A 6 -11.80 -22.21 5.03
CA LEU A 6 -11.83 -21.09 5.97
C LEU A 6 -10.74 -21.16 7.05
N LEU A 7 -9.99 -22.26 7.14
CA LEU A 7 -8.93 -22.40 8.12
C LEU A 7 -7.62 -21.79 7.61
N LEU A 8 -6.99 -20.97 8.42
CA LEU A 8 -5.67 -20.38 8.11
C LEU A 8 -4.62 -21.46 7.84
N SER A 9 -4.65 -22.54 8.62
CA SER A 9 -3.72 -23.68 8.46
C SER A 9 -3.83 -24.40 7.10
N SER A 10 -4.94 -24.25 6.38
CA SER A 10 -5.07 -24.81 5.03
C SER A 10 -4.24 -24.07 3.98
N TYR A 11 -3.70 -22.91 4.31
CA TYR A 11 -2.87 -22.07 3.45
C TYR A 11 -1.40 -22.03 3.91
N ASP A 12 -1.07 -22.79 4.94
CA ASP A 12 0.29 -22.87 5.44
C ASP A 12 1.16 -23.76 4.55
N TYR A 13 2.40 -23.34 4.32
CA TYR A 13 3.39 -24.07 3.54
C TYR A 13 4.81 -23.67 3.96
N ASP A 14 5.76 -24.55 3.74
CA ASP A 14 7.16 -24.24 3.99
C ASP A 14 7.73 -23.33 2.88
N LEU A 15 8.15 -22.12 3.27
CA LEU A 15 8.82 -21.15 2.41
C LEU A 15 10.25 -20.91 2.87
N PRO A 16 11.25 -21.61 2.29
CA PRO A 16 12.64 -21.35 2.62
C PRO A 16 13.04 -19.91 2.35
N SER A 17 13.77 -19.27 3.25
CA SER A 17 14.22 -17.88 3.11
C SER A 17 15.05 -17.64 1.82
N SER A 18 15.74 -18.69 1.33
CA SER A 18 16.47 -18.65 0.04
C SER A 18 15.57 -18.47 -1.19
N HIS A 19 14.26 -18.73 -1.09
CA HIS A 19 13.29 -18.50 -2.16
C HIS A 19 12.74 -17.07 -2.18
N ILE A 20 13.08 -16.25 -1.19
CA ILE A 20 12.69 -14.84 -1.15
C ILE A 20 13.80 -14.01 -1.80
N ALA A 21 13.54 -13.54 -3.01
CA ALA A 21 14.49 -12.70 -3.75
C ALA A 21 14.76 -11.40 -2.99
N GLN A 22 16.03 -11.04 -2.83
CA GLN A 22 16.47 -9.81 -2.15
C GLN A 22 16.72 -8.64 -3.14
N LEU A 23 16.71 -8.93 -4.44
CA LEU A 23 16.87 -7.97 -5.52
C LEU A 23 15.76 -8.20 -6.56
N PRO A 24 15.24 -7.13 -7.18
CA PRO A 24 14.29 -7.26 -8.28
C PRO A 24 14.98 -7.84 -9.53
N ALA A 25 14.19 -8.36 -10.47
CA ALA A 25 14.68 -8.65 -11.81
C ALA A 25 15.13 -7.34 -12.50
N SER A 26 16.12 -7.42 -13.36
CA SER A 26 16.60 -6.29 -14.16
C SER A 26 16.68 -6.68 -15.64
N PRO A 27 15.93 -6.00 -16.53
CA PRO A 27 14.85 -5.05 -16.22
C PRO A 27 13.69 -5.71 -15.46
N ALA A 28 12.84 -4.90 -14.78
CA ALA A 28 11.80 -5.39 -13.88
C ALA A 28 10.80 -6.35 -14.56
N HIS A 29 10.50 -6.16 -15.84
CA HIS A 29 9.61 -7.02 -16.62
C HIS A 29 10.17 -8.42 -16.91
N ASN A 30 11.45 -8.69 -16.61
CA ASN A 30 12.01 -10.05 -16.66
C ASN A 30 11.61 -10.90 -15.44
N ALA A 31 10.86 -10.35 -14.48
CA ALA A 31 10.32 -11.12 -13.40
C ALA A 31 9.45 -12.28 -13.91
N LYS A 32 9.49 -13.41 -13.20
CA LYS A 32 8.73 -14.61 -13.56
C LYS A 32 7.23 -14.34 -13.44
N LEU A 33 6.47 -14.85 -14.40
CA LEU A 33 5.01 -14.81 -14.43
C LEU A 33 4.47 -16.25 -14.50
N LEU A 34 3.56 -16.56 -13.60
CA LEU A 34 2.76 -17.79 -13.65
C LEU A 34 1.35 -17.43 -14.10
N ILE A 35 0.89 -18.02 -15.19
CA ILE A 35 -0.47 -17.90 -15.69
C ILE A 35 -1.22 -19.17 -15.29
N ALA A 36 -2.27 -19.00 -14.49
CA ALA A 36 -3.16 -20.07 -14.07
C ALA A 36 -4.52 -19.92 -14.77
N THR A 37 -4.85 -20.86 -15.64
CA THR A 37 -6.12 -20.86 -16.37
C THR A 37 -7.03 -21.94 -15.79
N PRO A 38 -8.26 -21.59 -15.34
CA PRO A 38 -9.20 -22.59 -14.83
C PRO A 38 -9.63 -23.54 -15.92
N ASP A 39 -9.71 -24.82 -15.59
CA ASP A 39 -10.33 -25.87 -16.42
C ASP A 39 -11.64 -26.28 -15.73
N PRO A 40 -12.78 -25.75 -16.17
CA PRO A 40 -14.09 -26.06 -15.57
C PRO A 40 -14.49 -27.53 -15.69
N SER A 41 -14.00 -28.24 -16.73
CA SER A 41 -14.34 -29.64 -16.99
C SER A 41 -13.72 -30.60 -15.97
N HIS A 42 -12.51 -30.26 -15.48
CA HIS A 42 -11.77 -31.08 -14.53
C HIS A 42 -11.69 -30.48 -13.11
N LYS A 43 -12.31 -29.31 -12.85
CA LYS A 43 -12.19 -28.56 -11.60
C LYS A 43 -10.72 -28.35 -11.17
N SER A 44 -9.85 -28.11 -12.15
CA SER A 44 -8.41 -27.96 -12.01
C SER A 44 -7.93 -26.67 -12.67
N TYR A 45 -6.62 -26.44 -12.63
CA TYR A 45 -5.99 -25.33 -13.32
C TYR A 45 -4.87 -25.86 -14.21
N SER A 46 -4.73 -25.28 -15.39
CA SER A 46 -3.50 -25.39 -16.19
C SER A 46 -2.57 -24.24 -15.84
N PHE A 47 -1.26 -24.52 -15.80
CA PHE A 47 -0.25 -23.56 -15.42
C PHE A 47 0.74 -23.35 -16.57
N TYR A 48 1.02 -22.10 -16.89
CA TYR A 48 2.01 -21.71 -17.87
C TYR A 48 3.02 -20.74 -17.25
N HIS A 49 4.30 -21.08 -17.34
CA HIS A 49 5.39 -20.27 -16.78
C HIS A 49 6.05 -19.43 -17.87
N THR A 50 6.17 -18.13 -17.63
CA THR A 50 6.79 -17.16 -18.53
C THR A 50 7.38 -15.98 -17.74
N THR A 51 7.56 -14.83 -18.35
CA THR A 51 7.97 -13.57 -17.74
C THR A 51 6.90 -12.50 -17.92
N PHE A 52 6.97 -11.43 -17.13
CA PHE A 52 6.06 -10.28 -17.30
C PHE A 52 6.18 -9.64 -18.68
N PHE A 53 7.32 -9.74 -19.34
CA PHE A 53 7.51 -9.22 -20.69
C PHE A 53 6.60 -9.87 -21.73
N ASP A 54 6.16 -11.08 -21.47
CA ASP A 54 5.25 -11.84 -22.32
C ASP A 54 3.76 -11.53 -22.06
N LEU A 55 3.44 -10.81 -21.00
CA LEU A 55 2.06 -10.47 -20.61
C LEU A 55 1.20 -9.91 -21.76
N PRO A 56 1.68 -9.02 -22.63
CA PRO A 56 0.89 -8.50 -23.76
C PRO A 56 0.41 -9.58 -24.74
N ASN A 57 1.07 -10.74 -24.81
CA ASN A 57 0.65 -11.84 -25.67
C ASN A 57 -0.54 -12.62 -25.11
N HIS A 58 -0.88 -12.42 -23.85
CA HIS A 58 -2.01 -13.03 -23.16
C HIS A 58 -3.19 -12.07 -22.96
N LEU A 59 -3.07 -10.84 -23.44
CA LEU A 59 -4.08 -9.80 -23.30
C LEU A 59 -4.48 -9.26 -24.68
N SER A 60 -5.71 -8.77 -24.77
CA SER A 60 -6.27 -8.14 -25.96
C SER A 60 -6.99 -6.83 -25.59
N GLN A 61 -7.50 -6.13 -26.58
CA GLN A 61 -8.34 -4.94 -26.40
C GLN A 61 -9.60 -5.19 -25.53
N GLU A 62 -9.94 -6.42 -25.26
CA GLU A 62 -11.09 -6.75 -24.37
C GLU A 62 -10.77 -6.45 -22.89
N TYR A 63 -9.51 -6.34 -22.52
CA TYR A 63 -9.09 -6.12 -21.14
C TYR A 63 -8.99 -4.65 -20.78
N LEU A 64 -9.38 -4.34 -19.55
CA LEU A 64 -9.11 -3.08 -18.86
C LEU A 64 -8.31 -3.36 -17.59
N LEU A 65 -7.04 -2.96 -17.59
CA LEU A 65 -6.13 -3.10 -16.46
C LEU A 65 -6.32 -1.96 -15.47
N PHE A 66 -6.33 -2.28 -14.18
CA PHE A 66 -6.40 -1.32 -13.09
C PHE A 66 -5.11 -1.29 -12.31
N PHE A 67 -4.47 -0.12 -12.22
CA PHE A 67 -3.23 0.11 -11.49
C PHE A 67 -3.46 1.01 -10.30
N ASN A 68 -2.67 0.80 -9.23
CA ASN A 68 -2.62 1.73 -8.10
C ASN A 68 -1.51 2.75 -8.33
N GLU A 69 -1.87 4.03 -8.48
CA GLU A 69 -0.93 5.14 -8.70
C GLU A 69 -0.43 5.78 -7.40
N THR A 70 -0.70 5.16 -6.26
CA THR A 70 -0.23 5.68 -4.99
C THR A 70 1.29 5.73 -4.93
N LYS A 71 1.81 6.80 -4.32
CA LYS A 71 3.25 7.01 -4.12
C LYS A 71 3.63 6.75 -2.67
N VAL A 72 4.66 5.93 -2.49
CA VAL A 72 5.21 5.63 -1.16
C VAL A 72 6.05 6.80 -0.68
N PHE A 73 5.88 7.21 0.57
CA PHE A 73 6.77 8.14 1.24
C PHE A 73 7.73 7.40 2.19
N LYS A 74 8.84 8.01 2.53
CA LYS A 74 9.75 7.47 3.54
C LYS A 74 9.06 7.51 4.90
N ALA A 75 8.72 6.36 5.42
CA ALA A 75 7.83 6.23 6.57
C ALA A 75 8.54 5.80 7.86
N ARG A 76 9.77 5.29 7.74
CA ARG A 76 10.51 4.67 8.83
C ARG A 76 11.57 5.61 9.37
N ILE A 77 11.33 6.22 10.52
CA ILE A 77 12.28 7.12 11.19
C ILE A 77 13.07 6.28 12.21
N PRO A 78 14.32 5.91 11.92
CA PRO A 78 15.16 5.20 12.87
C PRO A 78 15.56 6.13 14.01
N LEU A 79 15.47 5.65 15.24
CA LEU A 79 15.89 6.35 16.44
C LEU A 79 17.11 5.63 17.03
N GLN A 80 18.22 6.33 17.12
CA GLN A 80 19.46 5.81 17.73
C GLN A 80 20.01 6.82 18.70
N ASN A 81 20.15 6.44 19.96
CA ASN A 81 20.67 7.29 21.05
C ASN A 81 19.94 8.64 21.13
N VAL A 82 18.61 8.62 20.93
CA VAL A 82 17.80 9.85 20.95
C VAL A 82 17.35 10.19 22.36
N LYS A 83 17.33 11.47 22.67
CA LYS A 83 16.76 11.99 23.91
C LYS A 83 15.23 12.10 23.78
N ILE A 84 14.52 11.58 24.77
CA ILE A 84 13.08 11.78 24.96
C ILE A 84 12.88 12.60 26.22
N ILE A 85 12.24 13.75 26.09
CA ILE A 85 11.93 14.68 27.18
C ILE A 85 10.43 14.53 27.45
N ARG A 86 10.07 14.07 28.63
CA ARG A 86 8.66 13.92 29.05
C ARG A 86 8.06 15.26 29.48
N ALA A 87 6.73 15.37 29.48
CA ALA A 87 6.02 16.55 29.97
C ALA A 87 6.42 16.96 31.40
N SER A 88 6.85 16.00 32.25
CA SER A 88 7.36 16.25 33.60
C SER A 88 8.78 16.83 33.63
N GLY A 89 9.42 17.02 32.49
CA GLY A 89 10.83 17.41 32.39
C GLY A 89 11.82 16.26 32.58
N LYS A 90 11.34 15.04 32.87
CA LYS A 90 12.22 13.87 32.97
C LYS A 90 12.78 13.49 31.59
N GLU A 91 14.07 13.40 31.52
CA GLU A 91 14.79 12.94 30.31
C GLU A 91 15.07 11.44 30.39
N LEU A 92 15.05 10.79 29.25
CA LEU A 92 15.51 9.43 29.05
C LEU A 92 16.22 9.33 27.69
N ILE A 93 17.15 8.40 27.59
CA ILE A 93 17.81 8.08 26.31
C ILE A 93 17.21 6.79 25.79
N LEU A 94 16.74 6.82 24.54
CA LEU A 94 16.35 5.64 23.79
C LEU A 94 17.55 5.21 22.94
N GLU A 95 18.17 4.10 23.31
CA GLU A 95 19.38 3.58 22.62
C GLU A 95 19.04 3.19 21.18
N GLN A 96 17.94 2.47 21.00
CA GLN A 96 17.45 2.04 19.70
C GLN A 96 15.94 2.00 19.67
N GLY A 97 15.37 2.45 18.58
CA GLY A 97 13.93 2.43 18.35
C GLY A 97 13.56 2.93 16.97
N GLU A 98 12.26 3.04 16.74
CA GLU A 98 11.69 3.44 15.47
C GLU A 98 10.37 4.18 15.68
N VAL A 99 10.14 5.20 14.85
CA VAL A 99 8.83 5.78 14.59
C VAL A 99 8.44 5.41 13.17
N PHE A 100 7.36 4.66 13.02
CA PHE A 100 6.83 4.25 11.72
C PHE A 100 5.57 5.04 11.41
N VAL A 101 5.66 5.98 10.46
CA VAL A 101 4.56 6.82 10.01
C VAL A 101 3.67 6.01 9.07
N TYR A 102 2.41 5.82 9.42
CA TYR A 102 1.48 5.09 8.56
C TYR A 102 0.38 5.97 7.96
N GLN A 103 0.17 7.18 8.52
CA GLN A 103 -0.82 8.13 8.00
C GLN A 103 -0.36 9.57 8.16
N LEU A 104 -0.41 10.33 7.08
CA LEU A 104 -0.20 11.77 7.08
C LEU A 104 -1.54 12.45 7.34
N LEU A 105 -1.63 13.30 8.39
CA LEU A 105 -2.86 13.99 8.78
C LEU A 105 -2.88 15.44 8.29
N SER A 106 -1.73 16.10 8.31
CA SER A 106 -1.56 17.49 7.86
C SER A 106 -0.12 17.74 7.43
N GLU A 107 0.22 18.98 7.14
CA GLU A 107 1.60 19.39 6.79
C GLU A 107 2.62 19.14 7.90
N ASN A 108 2.19 18.98 9.16
CA ASN A 108 3.06 18.81 10.31
C ASN A 108 2.58 17.78 11.34
N THR A 109 1.47 17.08 11.09
CA THR A 109 0.94 16.05 11.99
C THR A 109 0.78 14.71 11.27
N PHE A 110 1.01 13.63 12.00
CA PHE A 110 0.93 12.28 11.47
C PHE A 110 0.57 11.27 12.55
N GLU A 111 0.07 10.12 12.14
CA GLU A 111 -0.09 8.96 13.00
C GLU A 111 1.01 7.94 12.73
N CYS A 112 1.50 7.31 13.79
CA CYS A 112 2.60 6.36 13.70
C CYS A 112 2.50 5.23 14.72
N LEU A 113 3.18 4.14 14.43
CA LEU A 113 3.60 3.16 15.42
C LEU A 113 4.99 3.52 15.94
N VAL A 114 5.26 3.14 17.18
CA VAL A 114 6.56 3.33 17.81
C VAL A 114 7.01 2.03 18.46
N SER A 115 8.29 1.76 18.41
CA SER A 115 8.90 0.74 19.24
C SER A 115 8.86 1.21 20.71
N ASP A 116 8.37 0.35 21.61
CA ASP A 116 8.25 0.65 23.04
C ASP A 116 7.41 1.92 23.36
N SER A 117 6.12 1.86 23.06
CA SER A 117 5.16 2.95 23.24
C SER A 117 5.12 3.55 24.66
N LYS A 118 5.58 2.82 25.69
CA LYS A 118 5.64 3.29 27.09
C LYS A 118 6.54 4.52 27.26
N ASN A 119 7.48 4.73 26.34
CA ASN A 119 8.38 5.87 26.36
C ASN A 119 7.73 7.15 25.79
N PHE A 120 6.68 7.02 24.99
CA PHE A 120 6.06 8.12 24.24
C PHE A 120 4.71 8.54 24.84
N LYS A 121 4.72 9.01 26.09
CA LYS A 121 3.50 9.57 26.71
C LYS A 121 3.10 10.89 26.02
N PRO A 122 1.82 11.31 26.11
CA PRO A 122 1.41 12.61 25.58
C PRO A 122 2.32 13.76 26.05
N SER A 123 2.59 14.70 25.14
CA SER A 123 3.51 15.83 25.32
C SER A 123 4.97 15.44 25.58
N SER A 124 5.38 14.21 25.21
CA SER A 124 6.78 13.85 25.18
C SER A 124 7.42 14.35 23.88
N LYS A 125 8.64 14.89 23.97
CA LYS A 125 9.42 15.39 22.83
C LYS A 125 10.57 14.45 22.53
N VAL A 126 10.61 13.93 21.33
CA VAL A 126 11.71 13.12 20.80
C VAL A 126 12.67 14.05 20.06
N GLN A 127 13.88 14.21 20.55
CA GLN A 127 14.86 15.08 19.94
C GLN A 127 15.55 14.36 18.78
N ILE A 128 15.30 14.82 17.56
CA ILE A 128 15.94 14.27 16.34
C ILE A 128 17.25 14.98 16.04
N SER A 129 17.33 16.29 16.32
CA SER A 129 18.53 17.11 16.27
C SER A 129 18.42 18.25 17.27
N ASP A 130 19.41 19.12 17.35
CA ASP A 130 19.40 20.26 18.28
C ASP A 130 18.17 21.17 18.16
N THR A 131 17.58 21.23 16.97
CA THR A 131 16.45 22.12 16.67
C THR A 131 15.16 21.40 16.24
N ILE A 132 15.20 20.08 16.07
CA ILE A 132 14.07 19.30 15.52
C ILE A 132 13.55 18.35 16.57
N PHE A 133 12.24 18.45 16.82
CA PHE A 133 11.53 17.59 17.76
C PHE A 133 10.29 16.98 17.11
N LEU A 134 10.01 15.72 17.46
CA LEU A 134 8.70 15.10 17.28
C LEU A 134 7.98 15.14 18.63
N GLU A 135 6.79 15.73 18.70
CA GLU A 135 6.01 15.81 19.92
C GLU A 135 4.80 14.90 19.86
N SER A 136 4.73 13.95 20.80
CA SER A 136 3.57 13.06 20.93
C SER A 136 2.36 13.85 21.45
N GLN A 137 1.24 13.74 20.75
CA GLN A 137 0.00 14.46 21.09
C GLN A 137 -0.94 13.59 21.94
N GLU A 138 -1.39 12.51 21.36
CA GLU A 138 -2.38 11.61 21.95
C GLU A 138 -2.18 10.17 21.45
N PHE A 139 -2.68 9.21 22.24
CA PHE A 139 -2.82 7.84 21.77
C PHE A 139 -4.09 7.72 20.93
N THR A 140 -3.97 7.06 19.79
CA THR A 140 -5.10 6.73 18.92
C THR A 140 -5.44 5.25 19.03
N GLU A 141 -6.52 4.81 18.39
CA GLU A 141 -6.89 3.39 18.36
C GLU A 141 -5.77 2.50 17.81
N ASN A 142 -4.99 3.00 16.84
CA ASN A 142 -4.01 2.23 16.11
C ASN A 142 -2.55 2.61 16.41
N GLY A 143 -2.30 3.67 17.17
CA GLY A 143 -0.94 4.14 17.42
C GLY A 143 -0.86 5.42 18.24
N ILE A 144 0.02 6.31 17.83
CA ILE A 144 0.23 7.61 18.47
C ILE A 144 0.23 8.69 17.41
N LYS A 145 -0.46 9.79 17.70
CA LYS A 145 -0.40 10.99 16.88
C LYS A 145 0.77 11.85 17.33
N PHE A 146 1.59 12.24 16.38
CA PHE A 146 2.72 13.14 16.59
C PHE A 146 2.56 14.43 15.81
N GLN A 147 3.15 15.48 16.34
CA GLN A 147 3.40 16.73 15.64
C GLN A 147 4.90 16.91 15.47
N ILE A 148 5.29 17.37 14.28
CA ILE A 148 6.68 17.73 14.02
C ILE A 148 6.87 19.25 14.10
N HIS A 149 7.93 19.67 14.75
CA HIS A 149 8.40 21.04 14.77
C HIS A 149 9.45 21.24 13.66
N TRP A 150 8.95 21.30 12.42
CA TRP A 150 9.68 21.49 11.17
C TRP A 150 8.73 22.09 10.13
N ASP A 151 9.24 22.73 9.07
CA ASP A 151 8.42 23.45 8.08
C ASP A 151 7.34 22.55 7.45
N LYS A 152 7.76 21.39 6.89
CA LYS A 152 6.86 20.45 6.24
C LYS A 152 7.25 19.00 6.55
N LEU A 153 6.27 18.21 6.94
CA LEU A 153 6.45 16.80 7.29
C LEU A 153 7.14 16.00 6.17
N LEU A 154 6.70 16.16 4.93
CA LEU A 154 7.28 15.40 3.81
C LEU A 154 8.77 15.73 3.59
N SER A 155 9.18 17.00 3.74
CA SER A 155 10.60 17.38 3.64
C SER A 155 11.43 16.80 4.78
N PHE A 156 10.87 16.71 5.96
CA PHE A 156 11.50 16.05 7.10
C PHE A 156 11.65 14.55 6.85
N LEU A 157 10.57 13.87 6.43
CA LEU A 157 10.61 12.44 6.15
C LEU A 157 11.63 12.10 5.04
N GLU A 158 11.69 12.91 3.99
CA GLU A 158 12.66 12.71 2.92
C GLU A 158 14.11 12.74 3.43
N LYS A 159 14.40 13.60 4.41
CA LYS A 159 15.74 13.80 4.97
C LYS A 159 16.12 12.79 6.05
N TYR A 160 15.17 12.44 6.94
CA TYR A 160 15.46 11.70 8.17
C TYR A 160 14.85 10.29 8.22
N ALA A 161 13.93 9.98 7.32
CA ALA A 161 13.29 8.67 7.27
C ALA A 161 13.84 7.79 6.14
N GLN A 162 13.54 6.50 6.23
CA GLN A 162 13.90 5.46 5.28
C GLN A 162 12.64 4.96 4.56
N MET A 163 12.81 4.42 3.36
CA MET A 163 11.76 3.73 2.63
C MET A 163 11.30 2.49 3.43
N PRO A 164 10.00 2.29 3.61
CA PRO A 164 9.44 1.19 4.41
C PRO A 164 9.44 -0.13 3.64
N LEU A 165 10.61 -0.67 3.35
CA LEU A 165 10.74 -1.97 2.67
C LEU A 165 10.02 -3.07 3.45
N PRO A 166 9.49 -4.12 2.77
CA PRO A 166 8.89 -5.26 3.42
C PRO A 166 9.83 -5.92 4.43
N PRO A 167 9.34 -6.47 5.55
CA PRO A 167 10.19 -6.97 6.64
C PRO A 167 11.09 -8.15 6.25
N TYR A 168 10.76 -8.85 5.17
CA TYR A 168 11.57 -9.96 4.63
C TYR A 168 12.66 -9.50 3.63
N ILE A 169 12.73 -8.19 3.32
CA ILE A 169 13.80 -7.59 2.52
C ILE A 169 14.79 -6.91 3.45
N LYS A 170 16.05 -7.32 3.40
CA LYS A 170 17.11 -6.64 4.14
C LYS A 170 17.24 -5.20 3.64
N TYR A 171 17.11 -4.24 4.55
CA TYR A 171 17.23 -2.83 4.21
C TYR A 171 18.66 -2.49 3.76
N GLU A 172 18.75 -1.86 2.61
CA GLU A 172 19.92 -1.21 2.05
C GLU A 172 19.41 0.02 1.31
N LYS A 173 20.13 1.15 1.41
CA LYS A 173 19.67 2.44 0.87
C LYS A 173 19.43 2.38 -0.63
N GLU A 174 20.25 1.62 -1.34
CA GLU A 174 20.18 1.43 -2.79
C GLU A 174 18.86 0.74 -3.21
N LYS A 175 18.24 -0.01 -2.32
CA LYS A 175 16.98 -0.71 -2.56
C LYS A 175 15.75 0.21 -2.50
N GLU A 176 15.88 1.41 -1.92
CA GLU A 176 14.78 2.38 -1.86
C GLU A 176 14.23 2.74 -3.23
N GLN A 177 15.11 2.87 -4.24
CA GLN A 177 14.74 3.21 -5.61
C GLN A 177 13.84 2.16 -6.30
N TRP A 178 13.85 0.91 -5.84
CA TRP A 178 13.06 -0.16 -6.41
C TRP A 178 11.68 -0.33 -5.75
N TYR A 179 11.45 0.37 -4.63
CA TYR A 179 10.21 0.26 -3.89
C TYR A 179 9.21 1.36 -4.25
N GLN A 180 9.16 1.70 -5.54
CA GLN A 180 8.22 2.67 -6.11
C GLN A 180 7.79 2.20 -7.49
N THR A 181 6.51 2.32 -7.81
CA THR A 181 6.00 1.93 -9.12
C THR A 181 6.27 3.02 -10.16
N PHE A 182 6.31 2.65 -11.42
CA PHE A 182 6.42 3.59 -12.54
C PHE A 182 5.24 4.59 -12.59
N PHE A 183 4.09 4.19 -12.04
CA PHE A 183 2.85 4.97 -12.04
C PHE A 183 2.67 5.87 -10.82
N ALA A 184 3.60 5.89 -9.89
CA ALA A 184 3.46 6.57 -8.61
C ALA A 184 3.30 8.09 -8.77
N GLN A 185 2.14 8.63 -8.39
CA GLN A 185 1.80 10.05 -8.45
C GLN A 185 1.34 10.59 -7.10
N GLU A 186 0.30 10.01 -6.50
CA GLU A 186 -0.37 10.50 -5.31
C GLU A 186 0.33 10.02 -4.03
N ILE A 187 1.02 10.93 -3.32
CA ILE A 187 1.75 10.60 -2.08
C ILE A 187 0.76 10.28 -0.96
N GLY A 188 0.96 9.17 -0.26
CA GLY A 188 0.11 8.80 0.88
C GLY A 188 0.26 7.35 1.36
N SER A 189 1.06 6.53 0.69
CA SER A 189 1.25 5.13 1.06
C SER A 189 2.50 4.88 1.88
N ALA A 190 2.37 4.01 2.88
CA ALA A 190 3.48 3.43 3.63
C ALA A 190 3.94 2.06 3.06
N ALA A 191 3.35 1.58 1.97
CA ALA A 191 3.78 0.38 1.27
C ALA A 191 3.49 0.49 -0.24
N ALA A 192 4.36 -0.09 -1.08
CA ALA A 192 4.19 -0.07 -2.52
C ALA A 192 3.16 -1.12 -2.99
N PRO A 193 2.38 -0.83 -4.06
CA PRO A 193 1.56 -1.82 -4.74
C PRO A 193 2.47 -2.76 -5.56
N THR A 194 3.03 -3.76 -4.89
CA THR A 194 4.16 -4.57 -5.39
C THR A 194 3.90 -5.29 -6.70
N ALA A 195 2.66 -5.66 -7.02
CA ALA A 195 2.32 -6.27 -8.31
C ALA A 195 2.64 -5.36 -9.51
N SER A 196 2.59 -4.04 -9.30
CA SER A 196 2.87 -3.05 -10.35
C SER A 196 4.37 -2.75 -10.53
N LEU A 197 5.25 -3.26 -9.66
CA LEU A 197 6.70 -3.03 -9.77
C LEU A 197 7.33 -3.67 -11.01
N HIS A 198 6.66 -4.67 -11.59
CA HIS A 198 7.15 -5.38 -12.78
C HIS A 198 6.86 -4.63 -14.09
N PHE A 199 6.01 -3.61 -14.06
CA PHE A 199 5.64 -2.83 -15.24
C PHE A 199 6.70 -1.75 -15.52
N THR A 200 7.30 -1.83 -16.69
CA THR A 200 8.24 -0.85 -17.22
C THR A 200 7.58 -0.06 -18.34
N GLN A 201 8.18 1.05 -18.75
CA GLN A 201 7.69 1.83 -19.87
C GLN A 201 7.58 0.99 -21.15
N GLU A 202 8.59 0.17 -21.43
CA GLU A 202 8.60 -0.72 -22.61
C GLU A 202 7.39 -1.70 -22.60
N LEU A 203 7.09 -2.29 -21.44
CA LEU A 203 5.94 -3.18 -21.30
C LEU A 203 4.62 -2.43 -21.51
N ILE A 204 4.52 -1.21 -20.99
CA ILE A 204 3.33 -0.35 -21.18
C ILE A 204 3.12 0.02 -22.63
N GLU A 205 4.20 0.31 -23.37
CA GLU A 205 4.13 0.62 -24.80
C GLU A 205 3.59 -0.58 -25.59
N LYS A 206 4.08 -1.79 -25.31
CA LYS A 206 3.57 -3.04 -25.91
C LYS A 206 2.09 -3.29 -25.59
N LEU A 207 1.64 -2.99 -24.37
CA LEU A 207 0.23 -3.09 -24.01
C LEU A 207 -0.63 -2.09 -24.77
N LYS A 208 -0.12 -0.86 -25.00
CA LYS A 208 -0.80 0.15 -25.82
C LYS A 208 -0.89 -0.25 -27.29
N GLU A 209 0.16 -0.86 -27.86
CA GLU A 209 0.15 -1.41 -29.22
C GLU A 209 -0.92 -2.51 -29.41
N LYS A 210 -1.25 -3.23 -28.34
CA LYS A 210 -2.33 -4.23 -28.29
C LYS A 210 -3.71 -3.62 -27.97
N GLU A 211 -3.81 -2.28 -27.88
CA GLU A 211 -5.02 -1.56 -27.53
C GLU A 211 -5.63 -1.99 -26.19
N VAL A 212 -4.78 -2.49 -25.27
CA VAL A 212 -5.19 -2.84 -23.91
C VAL A 212 -5.48 -1.57 -23.13
N TRP A 213 -6.67 -1.45 -22.56
CA TRP A 213 -7.03 -0.28 -21.79
C TRP A 213 -6.41 -0.29 -20.42
N MET A 214 -6.03 0.88 -19.92
CA MET A 214 -5.42 1.04 -18.61
C MET A 214 -6.11 2.17 -17.85
N GLN A 215 -6.42 1.91 -16.58
CA GLN A 215 -7.02 2.88 -15.67
C GLN A 215 -6.18 2.95 -14.40
N PHE A 216 -5.94 4.16 -13.94
CA PHE A 216 -5.19 4.43 -12.72
C PHE A 216 -6.15 4.84 -11.62
N LEU A 217 -5.99 4.22 -10.45
CA LEU A 217 -6.79 4.45 -9.26
C LEU A 217 -5.85 4.72 -8.10
N CYS A 218 -6.30 5.44 -7.10
CA CYS A 218 -5.50 5.68 -5.91
C CYS A 218 -6.15 5.05 -4.68
N LEU A 219 -5.44 4.09 -4.08
CA LEU A 219 -5.71 3.54 -2.77
C LEU A 219 -4.42 3.61 -1.96
N HIS A 220 -4.43 4.39 -0.87
CA HIS A 220 -3.26 4.50 -0.02
C HIS A 220 -3.10 3.28 0.86
N VAL A 221 -1.99 2.57 0.66
CA VAL A 221 -1.66 1.32 1.36
C VAL A 221 -1.01 1.64 2.69
N GLY A 222 -1.64 1.22 3.78
CA GLY A 222 -1.12 1.40 5.13
C GLY A 222 -0.18 0.28 5.58
N LEU A 223 0.39 0.46 6.79
CA LEU A 223 1.28 -0.51 7.43
C LEU A 223 0.67 -1.91 7.62
N TRP A 224 -0.65 -1.94 7.83
CA TRP A 224 -1.38 -3.18 8.13
C TRP A 224 -1.28 -4.24 7.04
N THR A 225 -0.86 -3.86 5.84
CA THR A 225 -0.59 -4.78 4.73
C THR A 225 0.49 -5.81 5.07
N PHE A 226 1.41 -5.48 5.98
CA PHE A 226 2.45 -6.40 6.44
C PHE A 226 2.07 -7.16 7.71
N LYS A 227 0.91 -6.89 8.30
CA LYS A 227 0.46 -7.61 9.49
C LYS A 227 -0.03 -9.01 9.08
N PRO A 228 0.55 -10.07 9.66
CA PRO A 228 0.06 -11.43 9.40
C PRO A 228 -1.41 -11.60 9.79
N VAL A 229 -2.10 -12.47 9.08
CA VAL A 229 -3.42 -12.96 9.51
C VAL A 229 -3.24 -13.72 10.81
N SER A 230 -4.04 -13.41 11.83
CA SER A 230 -3.91 -13.98 13.18
C SER A 230 -5.12 -14.84 13.58
N GLU A 231 -6.24 -14.67 12.88
CA GLU A 231 -7.45 -15.43 13.16
C GLU A 231 -7.36 -16.84 12.57
N GLU A 232 -7.67 -17.87 13.35
CA GLU A 232 -7.69 -19.25 12.88
C GLU A 232 -8.69 -19.46 11.74
N ILE A 233 -9.84 -18.80 11.83
CA ILE A 233 -10.86 -18.76 10.78
C ILE A 233 -10.71 -17.45 10.01
N ILE A 234 -10.24 -17.51 8.78
CA ILE A 234 -9.92 -16.33 7.96
C ILE A 234 -11.10 -15.37 7.76
N SER A 235 -12.34 -15.87 7.75
CA SER A 235 -13.54 -15.02 7.65
C SER A 235 -13.77 -14.14 8.88
N ASN A 236 -13.16 -14.45 10.02
CA ASN A 236 -13.23 -13.64 11.25
C ASN A 236 -12.18 -12.53 11.28
N GLN A 237 -11.19 -12.59 10.37
CA GLN A 237 -10.14 -11.59 10.30
C GLN A 237 -10.73 -10.22 9.93
N LYS A 238 -10.62 -9.26 10.82
CA LYS A 238 -10.96 -7.87 10.51
C LYS A 238 -9.84 -7.24 9.69
N LEU A 239 -10.21 -6.76 8.52
CA LEU A 239 -9.32 -5.98 7.68
C LEU A 239 -9.36 -4.52 8.13
N HIS A 240 -8.22 -3.86 8.07
CA HIS A 240 -8.10 -2.41 8.33
C HIS A 240 -8.75 -1.60 7.20
N PHE A 241 -9.07 -0.34 7.52
CA PHE A 241 -9.53 0.63 6.53
C PHE A 241 -8.34 1.23 5.80
N GLU A 242 -8.52 1.48 4.50
CA GLU A 242 -7.55 2.18 3.66
C GLU A 242 -8.26 3.31 2.91
N PRO A 243 -7.68 4.52 2.88
CA PRO A 243 -8.25 5.63 2.12
C PRO A 243 -8.23 5.30 0.62
N LEU A 244 -9.37 5.47 -0.04
CA LEU A 244 -9.46 5.37 -1.49
C LEU A 244 -9.90 6.72 -2.07
N ILE A 245 -9.38 7.05 -3.25
CA ILE A 245 -9.73 8.25 -3.99
C ILE A 245 -10.47 7.82 -5.26
N LEU A 246 -11.71 8.28 -5.40
CA LEU A 246 -12.56 7.99 -6.54
C LEU A 246 -12.94 9.29 -7.25
N SER A 247 -12.43 9.51 -8.45
CA SER A 247 -12.82 10.66 -9.27
C SER A 247 -14.11 10.37 -10.07
N THR A 248 -14.78 11.44 -10.51
CA THR A 248 -15.94 11.33 -11.43
C THR A 248 -15.57 10.69 -12.75
N HIS A 249 -14.37 10.95 -13.24
CA HIS A 249 -13.83 10.35 -14.46
C HIS A 249 -13.77 8.82 -14.34
N ILE A 250 -13.21 8.29 -13.25
CA ILE A 250 -13.11 6.84 -13.01
C ILE A 250 -14.51 6.18 -13.08
N ARG A 251 -15.51 6.80 -12.45
CA ARG A 251 -16.88 6.25 -12.47
C ARG A 251 -17.44 6.15 -13.89
N LYS A 252 -17.21 7.16 -14.73
CA LYS A 252 -17.64 7.13 -16.14
C LYS A 252 -16.91 6.02 -16.89
N THR A 253 -15.59 5.96 -16.78
CA THR A 253 -14.77 4.92 -17.43
C THR A 253 -15.20 3.50 -17.04
N LEU A 254 -15.49 3.26 -15.75
CA LEU A 254 -16.01 1.96 -15.29
C LEU A 254 -17.36 1.61 -15.92
N ALA A 255 -18.28 2.59 -16.01
CA ALA A 255 -19.59 2.38 -16.61
C ALA A 255 -19.48 2.09 -18.12
N GLU A 256 -18.69 2.87 -18.85
CA GLU A 256 -18.43 2.69 -20.28
C GLU A 256 -17.77 1.35 -20.58
N ALA A 257 -16.72 0.99 -19.83
CA ALA A 257 -16.03 -0.28 -19.97
C ALA A 257 -16.97 -1.48 -19.72
N LYS A 258 -17.84 -1.38 -18.71
CA LYS A 258 -18.86 -2.41 -18.44
C LYS A 258 -19.87 -2.52 -19.57
N GLN A 259 -20.34 -1.41 -20.14
CA GLN A 259 -21.24 -1.39 -21.29
C GLN A 259 -20.61 -2.02 -22.53
N GLN A 260 -19.31 -1.84 -22.71
CA GLN A 260 -18.54 -2.44 -23.80
C GLN A 260 -18.15 -3.90 -23.56
N GLY A 261 -18.53 -4.48 -22.42
CA GLY A 261 -18.22 -5.87 -22.09
C GLY A 261 -16.75 -6.12 -21.77
N LYS A 262 -15.98 -5.08 -21.37
CA LYS A 262 -14.56 -5.21 -21.01
C LYS A 262 -14.36 -6.14 -19.81
N ILE A 263 -13.29 -6.91 -19.87
CA ILE A 263 -12.82 -7.77 -18.78
C ILE A 263 -11.93 -6.93 -17.85
N PHE A 264 -12.35 -6.79 -16.59
CA PHE A 264 -11.61 -6.04 -15.59
C PHE A 264 -10.48 -6.89 -15.03
N LEU A 265 -9.26 -6.41 -15.19
CA LEU A 265 -8.03 -7.06 -14.69
C LEU A 265 -7.36 -6.16 -13.65
N PRO A 266 -7.64 -6.35 -12.35
CA PRO A 266 -6.96 -5.61 -11.30
C PRO A 266 -5.52 -6.08 -11.13
N ILE A 267 -4.58 -5.14 -11.08
CA ILE A 267 -3.16 -5.41 -10.85
C ILE A 267 -2.86 -5.30 -9.35
N GLY A 268 -2.76 -6.45 -8.71
CA GLY A 268 -2.53 -6.58 -7.27
C GLY A 268 -3.80 -6.59 -6.42
N THR A 269 -3.65 -7.09 -5.20
CA THR A 269 -4.74 -7.27 -4.24
C THR A 269 -5.39 -5.95 -3.81
N THR A 270 -4.66 -4.85 -3.82
CA THR A 270 -5.19 -3.50 -3.54
C THR A 270 -6.24 -3.08 -4.56
N MET A 271 -6.03 -3.40 -5.84
CA MET A 271 -7.00 -3.09 -6.89
C MET A 271 -8.20 -4.02 -6.87
N ILE A 272 -8.01 -5.30 -6.54
CA ILE A 272 -9.14 -6.22 -6.25
C ILE A 272 -9.99 -5.63 -5.14
N ARG A 273 -9.37 -5.28 -4.01
CA ARG A 273 -10.06 -4.71 -2.86
C ARG A 273 -10.80 -3.42 -3.21
N PHE A 274 -10.18 -2.55 -4.01
CA PHE A 274 -10.83 -1.32 -4.49
C PHE A 274 -12.11 -1.65 -5.26
N LEU A 275 -12.02 -2.46 -6.31
CA LEU A 275 -13.16 -2.77 -7.18
C LEU A 275 -14.27 -3.52 -6.43
N GLU A 276 -13.93 -4.49 -5.59
CA GLU A 276 -14.90 -5.25 -4.78
C GLU A 276 -15.58 -4.39 -3.70
N SER A 277 -14.93 -3.32 -3.23
CA SER A 277 -15.50 -2.40 -2.24
C SER A 277 -16.57 -1.47 -2.84
N LEU A 278 -16.50 -1.15 -4.13
CA LEU A 278 -17.38 -0.17 -4.77
C LEU A 278 -18.89 -0.47 -4.60
N PRO A 279 -19.39 -1.71 -4.79
CA PRO A 279 -20.80 -2.02 -4.60
C PRO A 279 -21.27 -1.79 -3.16
N TYR A 280 -20.42 -2.10 -2.17
CA TYR A 280 -20.73 -1.91 -0.75
C TYR A 280 -20.75 -0.43 -0.36
N ILE A 281 -19.77 0.32 -0.82
CA ILE A 281 -19.70 1.79 -0.62
C ILE A 281 -20.96 2.44 -1.22
N TRP A 282 -21.32 2.07 -2.43
CA TRP A 282 -22.51 2.61 -3.10
C TRP A 282 -23.80 2.31 -2.34
N ARG A 283 -23.99 1.06 -1.89
CA ARG A 283 -25.14 0.67 -1.06
C ARG A 283 -25.19 1.44 0.24
N PHE A 284 -24.05 1.60 0.92
CA PHE A 284 -23.95 2.36 2.16
C PHE A 284 -24.35 3.82 1.97
N LEU A 285 -23.79 4.50 0.99
CA LEU A 285 -24.09 5.89 0.68
C LEU A 285 -25.59 6.08 0.37
N LYS A 286 -26.15 5.20 -0.45
CA LYS A 286 -27.59 5.21 -0.78
C LYS A 286 -28.46 5.01 0.46
N SER A 287 -28.12 4.08 1.35
CA SER A 287 -28.87 3.79 2.56
C SER A 287 -28.90 4.96 3.57
N LYS A 288 -27.88 5.82 3.53
CA LYS A 288 -27.73 7.00 4.40
C LYS A 288 -28.20 8.29 3.73
N ASN A 289 -28.74 8.23 2.50
CA ASN A 289 -29.05 9.41 1.67
C ASN A 289 -27.84 10.36 1.54
N LEU A 290 -26.62 9.81 1.61
CA LEU A 290 -25.39 10.56 1.44
C LEU A 290 -25.06 10.60 -0.06
N THR A 291 -24.88 11.79 -0.59
CA THR A 291 -24.19 12.00 -1.86
C THR A 291 -22.73 12.24 -1.53
N PRO A 292 -21.80 11.47 -2.11
CA PRO A 292 -20.40 11.78 -1.95
C PRO A 292 -20.16 13.25 -2.31
N SER A 293 -19.46 13.99 -1.45
CA SER A 293 -19.09 15.37 -1.76
C SER A 293 -17.93 15.35 -2.75
N LEU A 294 -18.12 16.05 -3.86
CA LEU A 294 -17.05 16.31 -4.81
C LEU A 294 -16.19 17.45 -4.26
N ASP A 295 -14.89 17.23 -4.17
CA ASP A 295 -13.97 18.33 -3.92
C ASP A 295 -13.87 19.15 -5.20
N PRO A 296 -14.31 20.42 -5.20
CA PRO A 296 -14.39 21.23 -6.41
C PRO A 296 -13.01 21.56 -7.02
N GLU A 297 -11.95 21.53 -6.23
CA GLU A 297 -10.59 21.84 -6.70
C GLU A 297 -9.91 20.61 -7.33
N THR A 298 -10.16 19.41 -6.78
CA THR A 298 -9.48 18.19 -7.23
C THR A 298 -10.37 17.25 -8.03
N GLU A 299 -11.68 17.52 -8.13
CA GLU A 299 -12.69 16.62 -8.70
C GLU A 299 -12.68 15.20 -8.07
N LYS A 300 -12.18 15.07 -6.87
CA LYS A 300 -12.10 13.83 -6.12
C LYS A 300 -13.21 13.75 -5.08
N TRP A 301 -13.75 12.55 -4.89
CA TRP A 301 -14.75 12.27 -3.86
C TRP A 301 -14.07 12.01 -2.51
N ARG A 302 -14.53 12.66 -1.48
CA ARG A 302 -14.11 12.45 -0.08
C ARG A 302 -15.18 11.74 0.71
#